data_2b32a3b52b51e2a0d3c784cedf6f9e76
#
_entry.id   2b32a3b52b51e2a0d3c784cedf6f9e76
#
_cell.length_a   1.000
_cell.length_b   1.000
_cell.length_c   1.000
_cell.angle_alpha   90.00
_cell.angle_beta   90.00
_cell.angle_gamma   90.00
#
_symmetry.space_group_name_H-M   'P 1'
#
loop_
_entity.id
_entity.type
_entity.pdbx_description
1 polymer ?
#
loop_
_entity_poly.entity_id
_entity_poly.type
_entity_poly.pdbx_seq_one_letter_code
_entity_poly.pdbx_strand_id
1 'polypeptide(L)'
;MPRSALLSPELRWTTIGSIALIFLGAFESLAVTTIMPTVSKELDGEQYYSLAFSATLAASIIGTVVAGGWADRRGPSRPLVVAMAVFIVGLILSGTATSMIVFVVGRFLQGLGSGGIIVALYVVVARLYPPALHPKIFGAFAAAWVLPSMIGPPVAGLVADTISWHWVFLGVGVLVVLAAAFIAPALRQLRGMTTEQHPDARIGFTPVWAVIVAAGVIGVSFGGFFVVIAFAIILIAARPLLPPGTLRVRRGLPSTVLLRGAFAAAFFGTEVYLPYLLHDRYGLPSWAAGLILTVGAVSWALGSEIQSRMGERMSHDSTVRIGAAVLVLGVATQLVTAFFMFSPIVAAAGWFFAGAGMGLVYPRISTLVLSYSTERNQGFNSAVMSISDNVGGATAIAFAGLLFTAFAGDGFVAALCLTTVLALLAVPVAFRVRASRTA
;
A
#
# COMPACT_ATOMS: atom_id res chain seq x y z
N MET A 1 26.36 -17.94 -6.48
CA MET A 1 25.31 -18.95 -6.61
C MET A 1 24.43 -18.60 -7.81
N PRO A 2 24.16 -19.50 -8.76
CA PRO A 2 23.44 -19.18 -9.99
C PRO A 2 21.98 -18.78 -9.71
N ARG A 3 21.41 -17.94 -10.62
CA ARG A 3 19.98 -17.57 -10.61
C ARG A 3 19.03 -18.79 -10.63
N SER A 4 19.54 -19.95 -11.02
CA SER A 4 18.84 -21.23 -11.10
C SER A 4 18.37 -21.80 -9.75
N ALA A 5 18.90 -21.34 -8.57
CA ALA A 5 18.55 -21.92 -7.29
C ALA A 5 17.09 -21.64 -6.84
N LEU A 6 16.49 -20.49 -7.21
CA LEU A 6 15.07 -20.21 -6.97
C LEU A 6 14.14 -21.03 -7.87
N LEU A 7 14.63 -21.45 -9.03
CA LEU A 7 13.90 -22.25 -10.02
C LEU A 7 14.30 -23.73 -9.99
N SER A 8 14.87 -24.20 -8.85
CA SER A 8 15.10 -25.62 -8.64
C SER A 8 13.79 -26.41 -8.77
N PRO A 9 13.82 -27.69 -9.15
CA PRO A 9 12.61 -28.49 -9.31
C PRO A 9 11.68 -28.48 -8.09
N GLU A 10 12.25 -28.33 -6.90
CA GLU A 10 11.52 -28.30 -5.62
C GLU A 10 10.84 -26.95 -5.33
N LEU A 11 11.47 -25.83 -5.74
CA LEU A 11 11.02 -24.48 -5.40
C LEU A 11 10.34 -23.72 -6.55
N ARG A 12 10.53 -24.17 -7.79
CA ARG A 12 10.08 -23.41 -8.98
C ARG A 12 8.62 -23.01 -8.96
N TRP A 13 7.74 -23.92 -8.60
CA TRP A 13 6.29 -23.66 -8.60
C TRP A 13 5.88 -22.76 -7.45
N THR A 14 6.51 -22.94 -6.28
CA THR A 14 6.34 -22.04 -5.14
C THR A 14 6.83 -20.64 -5.47
N THR A 15 7.98 -20.53 -6.10
CA THR A 15 8.57 -19.24 -6.53
C THR A 15 7.67 -18.54 -7.54
N ILE A 16 7.26 -19.23 -8.60
CA ILE A 16 6.39 -18.67 -9.65
C ILE A 16 5.04 -18.26 -9.06
N GLY A 17 4.38 -19.12 -8.29
CA GLY A 17 3.09 -18.83 -7.67
C GLY A 17 3.15 -17.67 -6.68
N SER A 18 4.19 -17.61 -5.85
CA SER A 18 4.37 -16.50 -4.90
C SER A 18 4.60 -15.16 -5.59
N ILE A 19 5.49 -15.13 -6.60
CA ILE A 19 5.76 -13.92 -7.39
C ILE A 19 4.51 -13.50 -8.16
N ALA A 20 3.77 -14.45 -8.75
CA ALA A 20 2.53 -14.17 -9.46
C ALA A 20 1.46 -13.57 -8.54
N LEU A 21 1.28 -14.10 -7.33
CA LEU A 21 0.32 -13.55 -6.35
C LEU A 21 0.68 -12.12 -5.93
N ILE A 22 1.96 -11.83 -5.66
CA ILE A 22 2.41 -10.47 -5.35
C ILE A 22 2.19 -9.54 -6.56
N PHE A 23 2.56 -9.98 -7.76
CA PHE A 23 2.38 -9.23 -9.00
C PHE A 23 0.89 -8.89 -9.24
N LEU A 24 0.00 -9.87 -9.11
CA LEU A 24 -1.43 -9.69 -9.36
C LEU A 24 -2.08 -8.77 -8.31
N GLY A 25 -1.68 -8.90 -7.04
CA GLY A 25 -2.12 -7.98 -5.99
C GLY A 25 -1.65 -6.54 -6.23
N ALA A 26 -0.39 -6.37 -6.66
CA ALA A 26 0.17 -5.07 -7.03
C ALA A 26 -0.52 -4.48 -8.26
N PHE A 27 -0.73 -5.30 -9.31
CA PHE A 27 -1.45 -4.90 -10.52
C PHE A 27 -2.87 -4.41 -10.19
N GLU A 28 -3.62 -5.18 -9.41
CA GLU A 28 -4.98 -4.82 -9.01
C GLU A 28 -5.00 -3.51 -8.25
N SER A 29 -4.15 -3.35 -7.25
CA SER A 29 -4.08 -2.14 -6.43
C SER A 29 -3.84 -0.87 -7.26
N LEU A 30 -2.94 -0.93 -8.23
CA LEU A 30 -2.56 0.20 -9.10
C LEU A 30 -3.57 0.41 -10.24
N ALA A 31 -4.12 -0.67 -10.77
CA ALA A 31 -5.12 -0.64 -11.84
C ALA A 31 -6.39 0.10 -11.41
N VAL A 32 -6.85 -0.16 -10.17
CA VAL A 32 -8.08 0.45 -9.63
C VAL A 32 -7.98 1.97 -9.58
N THR A 33 -6.83 2.52 -9.21
CA THR A 33 -6.63 3.97 -9.15
C THR A 33 -6.94 4.66 -10.48
N THR A 34 -6.59 4.01 -11.59
CA THR A 34 -6.79 4.54 -12.94
C THR A 34 -8.25 4.47 -13.39
N ILE A 35 -8.95 3.38 -13.10
CA ILE A 35 -10.31 3.13 -13.60
C ILE A 35 -11.41 3.66 -12.68
N MET A 36 -11.07 4.01 -11.45
CA MET A 36 -12.01 4.38 -10.42
C MET A 36 -12.91 5.58 -10.76
N PRO A 37 -12.45 6.62 -11.50
CA PRO A 37 -13.33 7.69 -11.97
C PRO A 37 -14.48 7.16 -12.83
N THR A 38 -14.20 6.25 -13.75
CA THR A 38 -15.20 5.59 -14.61
C THR A 38 -16.17 4.74 -13.78
N VAL A 39 -15.64 3.92 -12.86
CA VAL A 39 -16.43 3.04 -11.98
C VAL A 39 -17.38 3.87 -11.11
N SER A 40 -16.89 4.92 -10.46
CA SER A 40 -17.71 5.72 -9.54
C SER A 40 -18.82 6.47 -10.25
N LYS A 41 -18.57 6.91 -11.49
CA LYS A 41 -19.57 7.57 -12.33
C LYS A 41 -20.63 6.59 -12.85
N GLU A 42 -20.21 5.40 -13.32
CA GLU A 42 -21.12 4.38 -13.84
C GLU A 42 -22.03 3.76 -12.76
N LEU A 43 -21.53 3.67 -11.53
CA LEU A 43 -22.28 3.15 -10.38
C LEU A 43 -23.00 4.26 -9.56
N ASP A 44 -23.08 5.50 -10.06
CA ASP A 44 -23.69 6.67 -9.39
C ASP A 44 -23.18 6.82 -7.92
N GLY A 45 -21.88 6.60 -7.70
CA GLY A 45 -21.32 6.45 -6.35
C GLY A 45 -20.12 7.35 -6.06
N GLU A 46 -20.03 8.54 -6.66
CA GLU A 46 -18.89 9.46 -6.48
C GLU A 46 -18.65 9.85 -5.01
N GLN A 47 -19.70 9.92 -4.19
CA GLN A 47 -19.60 10.15 -2.74
C GLN A 47 -18.85 9.04 -2.00
N TYR A 48 -18.77 7.84 -2.55
CA TYR A 48 -18.03 6.69 -1.97
C TYR A 48 -16.66 6.46 -2.62
N TYR A 49 -16.22 7.37 -3.50
CA TYR A 49 -14.95 7.25 -4.22
C TYR A 49 -13.77 6.97 -3.28
N SER A 50 -13.56 7.83 -2.29
CA SER A 50 -12.48 7.69 -1.31
C SER A 50 -12.66 6.47 -0.41
N LEU A 51 -13.91 6.10 -0.09
CA LEU A 51 -14.22 4.96 0.76
C LEU A 51 -13.78 3.64 0.11
N ALA A 52 -13.87 3.50 -1.21
CA ALA A 52 -13.41 2.32 -1.92
C ALA A 52 -11.90 2.05 -1.75
N PHE A 53 -11.09 3.09 -1.61
CA PHE A 53 -9.66 2.98 -1.35
C PHE A 53 -9.35 2.85 0.14
N SER A 54 -9.89 3.74 0.96
CA SER A 54 -9.62 3.77 2.40
C SER A 54 -10.08 2.49 3.10
N ALA A 55 -11.24 1.94 2.70
CA ALA A 55 -11.74 0.66 3.21
C ALA A 55 -10.82 -0.51 2.85
N THR A 56 -10.26 -0.52 1.63
CA THR A 56 -9.31 -1.56 1.19
C THR A 56 -8.04 -1.52 2.03
N LEU A 57 -7.43 -0.36 2.23
CA LEU A 57 -6.22 -0.21 3.04
C LEU A 57 -6.49 -0.53 4.52
N ALA A 58 -7.62 -0.07 5.05
CA ALA A 58 -8.04 -0.37 6.42
C ALA A 58 -8.27 -1.87 6.64
N ALA A 59 -8.93 -2.55 5.70
CA ALA A 59 -9.13 -3.99 5.73
C ALA A 59 -7.81 -4.76 5.61
N SER A 60 -6.85 -4.25 4.84
CA SER A 60 -5.51 -4.85 4.71
C SER A 60 -4.76 -4.90 6.05
N ILE A 61 -4.94 -3.90 6.94
CA ILE A 61 -4.39 -3.95 8.31
C ILE A 61 -4.93 -5.15 9.06
N ILE A 62 -6.26 -5.39 8.99
CA ILE A 62 -6.91 -6.53 9.64
C ILE A 62 -6.35 -7.84 9.06
N GLY A 63 -6.33 -7.96 7.73
CA GLY A 63 -5.83 -9.13 7.03
C GLY A 63 -4.39 -9.47 7.40
N THR A 64 -3.51 -8.45 7.45
CA THR A 64 -2.10 -8.58 7.85
C THR A 64 -1.96 -9.12 9.27
N VAL A 65 -2.66 -8.53 10.24
CA VAL A 65 -2.55 -8.88 11.65
C VAL A 65 -3.14 -10.27 11.93
N VAL A 66 -4.31 -10.57 11.37
CA VAL A 66 -5.01 -11.84 11.57
C VAL A 66 -4.24 -13.00 10.92
N ALA A 67 -3.83 -12.83 9.65
CA ALA A 67 -3.12 -13.88 8.94
C ALA A 67 -1.71 -14.13 9.53
N GLY A 68 -1.01 -13.08 9.96
CA GLY A 68 0.28 -13.19 10.63
C GLY A 68 0.17 -14.03 11.91
N GLY A 69 -0.70 -13.63 12.82
CA GLY A 69 -0.88 -14.36 14.07
C GLY A 69 -1.44 -15.79 13.89
N TRP A 70 -2.19 -16.05 12.81
CA TRP A 70 -2.63 -17.40 12.47
C TRP A 70 -1.48 -18.24 11.89
N ALA A 71 -0.65 -17.64 11.00
CA ALA A 71 0.49 -18.31 10.41
C ALA A 71 1.54 -18.70 11.45
N ASP A 72 1.77 -17.86 12.46
CA ASP A 72 2.72 -18.14 13.57
C ASP A 72 2.27 -19.35 14.40
N ARG A 73 0.95 -19.53 14.61
CA ARG A 73 0.42 -20.61 15.46
C ARG A 73 0.21 -21.92 14.73
N ARG A 74 -0.30 -21.88 13.50
CA ARG A 74 -0.78 -23.07 12.77
C ARG A 74 -0.13 -23.23 11.40
N GLY A 75 0.93 -22.45 11.12
CA GLY A 75 1.61 -22.44 9.83
C GLY A 75 0.89 -21.63 8.77
N PRO A 76 1.59 -21.27 7.68
CA PRO A 76 1.10 -20.32 6.67
C PRO A 76 0.10 -20.92 5.67
N SER A 77 -0.03 -22.24 5.58
CA SER A 77 -0.81 -22.91 4.55
C SER A 77 -2.30 -22.54 4.60
N ARG A 78 -2.94 -22.63 5.79
CA ARG A 78 -4.37 -22.31 5.95
C ARG A 78 -4.65 -20.82 5.80
N PRO A 79 -3.90 -19.90 6.48
CA PRO A 79 -4.08 -18.47 6.29
C PRO A 79 -3.94 -18.03 4.83
N LEU A 80 -2.97 -18.57 4.10
CA LEU A 80 -2.77 -18.21 2.69
C LEU A 80 -3.95 -18.66 1.81
N VAL A 81 -4.46 -19.89 2.00
CA VAL A 81 -5.62 -20.38 1.25
C VAL A 81 -6.87 -19.53 1.52
N VAL A 82 -7.13 -19.21 2.79
CA VAL A 82 -8.29 -18.38 3.17
C VAL A 82 -8.13 -16.97 2.64
N ALA A 83 -6.93 -16.36 2.73
CA ALA A 83 -6.65 -15.03 2.22
C ALA A 83 -6.84 -14.95 0.70
N MET A 84 -6.36 -15.95 -0.06
CA MET A 84 -6.61 -16.04 -1.50
C MET A 84 -8.09 -16.18 -1.83
N ALA A 85 -8.82 -17.04 -1.10
CA ALA A 85 -10.26 -17.21 -1.31
C ALA A 85 -11.03 -15.92 -1.05
N VAL A 86 -10.73 -15.21 0.05
CA VAL A 86 -11.34 -13.90 0.38
C VAL A 86 -11.00 -12.86 -0.69
N PHE A 87 -9.76 -12.83 -1.18
CA PHE A 87 -9.34 -11.93 -2.25
C PHE A 87 -10.10 -12.19 -3.56
N ILE A 88 -10.24 -13.47 -3.97
CA ILE A 88 -11.00 -13.87 -5.15
C ILE A 88 -12.48 -13.50 -5.02
N VAL A 89 -13.11 -13.77 -3.86
CA VAL A 89 -14.50 -13.37 -3.61
C VAL A 89 -14.65 -11.85 -3.72
N GLY A 90 -13.70 -11.07 -3.17
CA GLY A 90 -13.67 -9.63 -3.32
C GLY A 90 -13.55 -9.17 -4.77
N LEU A 91 -12.70 -9.83 -5.57
CA LEU A 91 -12.55 -9.54 -7.01
C LEU A 91 -13.84 -9.81 -7.79
N ILE A 92 -14.48 -10.95 -7.53
CA ILE A 92 -15.77 -11.31 -8.17
C ILE A 92 -16.83 -10.29 -7.77
N LEU A 93 -16.94 -9.95 -6.49
CA LEU A 93 -17.94 -9.02 -6.01
C LEU A 93 -17.76 -7.61 -6.58
N SER A 94 -16.52 -7.11 -6.66
CA SER A 94 -16.22 -5.84 -7.31
C SER A 94 -16.44 -5.89 -8.81
N GLY A 95 -15.98 -6.98 -9.48
CA GLY A 95 -16.12 -7.14 -10.93
C GLY A 95 -17.54 -7.42 -11.41
N THR A 96 -18.49 -7.74 -10.53
CA THR A 96 -19.92 -7.92 -10.85
C THR A 96 -20.81 -6.90 -10.16
N ALA A 97 -20.23 -5.86 -9.56
CA ALA A 97 -20.96 -4.87 -8.80
C ALA A 97 -21.91 -4.06 -9.71
N THR A 98 -23.15 -3.94 -9.25
CA THR A 98 -24.21 -3.12 -9.87
C THR A 98 -24.52 -1.88 -9.04
N SER A 99 -23.84 -1.68 -7.92
CA SER A 99 -23.92 -0.50 -7.07
C SER A 99 -22.59 -0.23 -6.40
N MET A 100 -22.33 1.02 -6.07
CA MET A 100 -21.08 1.42 -5.41
C MET A 100 -20.90 0.78 -4.03
N ILE A 101 -21.98 0.50 -3.29
CA ILE A 101 -21.90 -0.17 -1.99
C ILE A 101 -21.38 -1.60 -2.14
N VAL A 102 -21.91 -2.37 -3.12
CA VAL A 102 -21.43 -3.74 -3.41
C VAL A 102 -19.97 -3.70 -3.83
N PHE A 103 -19.58 -2.72 -4.66
CA PHE A 103 -18.21 -2.50 -5.07
C PHE A 103 -17.29 -2.26 -3.85
N VAL A 104 -17.64 -1.35 -2.94
CA VAL A 104 -16.88 -1.05 -1.72
C VAL A 104 -16.75 -2.28 -0.81
N VAL A 105 -17.80 -3.09 -0.66
CA VAL A 105 -17.73 -4.35 0.09
C VAL A 105 -16.73 -5.32 -0.58
N GLY A 106 -16.75 -5.42 -1.90
CA GLY A 106 -15.75 -6.19 -2.66
C GLY A 106 -14.34 -5.67 -2.42
N ARG A 107 -14.14 -4.36 -2.45
CA ARG A 107 -12.85 -3.70 -2.14
C ARG A 107 -12.36 -4.00 -0.72
N PHE A 108 -13.26 -3.99 0.26
CA PHE A 108 -12.95 -4.36 1.64
C PHE A 108 -12.45 -5.82 1.73
N LEU A 109 -13.13 -6.76 1.07
CA LEU A 109 -12.70 -8.17 1.02
C LEU A 109 -11.34 -8.32 0.30
N GLN A 110 -11.09 -7.57 -0.79
CA GLN A 110 -9.80 -7.55 -1.46
C GLN A 110 -8.70 -7.08 -0.50
N GLY A 111 -8.95 -6.02 0.28
CA GLY A 111 -8.02 -5.55 1.31
C GLY A 111 -7.69 -6.64 2.33
N LEU A 112 -8.69 -7.29 2.91
CA LEU A 112 -8.51 -8.41 3.85
C LEU A 112 -7.66 -9.53 3.24
N GLY A 113 -7.97 -9.92 2.01
CA GLY A 113 -7.26 -10.97 1.30
C GLY A 113 -5.82 -10.59 0.98
N SER A 114 -5.58 -9.41 0.41
CA SER A 114 -4.24 -8.97 0.00
C SER A 114 -3.28 -8.81 1.17
N GLY A 115 -3.74 -8.21 2.29
CA GLY A 115 -2.95 -8.12 3.51
C GLY A 115 -2.56 -9.49 4.06
N GLY A 116 -3.51 -10.44 4.03
CA GLY A 116 -3.28 -11.82 4.46
C GLY A 116 -2.32 -12.58 3.54
N ILE A 117 -2.43 -12.43 2.22
CA ILE A 117 -1.56 -13.07 1.22
C ILE A 117 -0.11 -12.63 1.43
N ILE A 118 0.16 -11.33 1.54
CA ILE A 118 1.53 -10.80 1.67
C ILE A 118 2.23 -11.40 2.88
N VAL A 119 1.59 -11.37 4.05
CA VAL A 119 2.19 -11.88 5.29
C VAL A 119 2.35 -13.39 5.25
N ALA A 120 1.35 -14.12 4.78
CA ALA A 120 1.44 -15.57 4.68
C ALA A 120 2.55 -16.02 3.72
N LEU A 121 2.76 -15.31 2.59
CA LEU A 121 3.86 -15.58 1.66
C LEU A 121 5.23 -15.34 2.30
N TYR A 122 5.39 -14.32 3.15
CA TYR A 122 6.64 -14.10 3.88
C TYR A 122 6.96 -15.28 4.81
N VAL A 123 5.94 -15.83 5.49
CA VAL A 123 6.12 -17.02 6.34
C VAL A 123 6.39 -18.28 5.49
N VAL A 124 5.77 -18.41 4.30
CA VAL A 124 6.11 -19.49 3.34
C VAL A 124 7.58 -19.44 2.96
N VAL A 125 8.09 -18.24 2.64
CA VAL A 125 9.52 -18.06 2.32
C VAL A 125 10.40 -18.47 3.50
N ALA A 126 10.08 -17.99 4.70
CA ALA A 126 10.86 -18.30 5.89
C ALA A 126 10.95 -19.82 6.21
N ARG A 127 9.93 -20.60 5.81
CA ARG A 127 9.86 -22.03 6.11
C ARG A 127 10.37 -22.94 4.99
N LEU A 128 10.19 -22.56 3.73
CA LEU A 128 10.53 -23.42 2.59
C LEU A 128 11.87 -23.09 1.94
N TYR A 129 12.31 -21.83 2.05
CA TYR A 129 13.53 -21.42 1.37
C TYR A 129 14.73 -21.44 2.33
N PRO A 130 15.89 -21.96 1.89
CA PRO A 130 17.13 -21.81 2.64
C PRO A 130 17.42 -20.32 2.93
N PRO A 131 17.94 -19.96 4.11
CA PRO A 131 18.23 -18.56 4.48
C PRO A 131 19.06 -17.80 3.44
N ALA A 132 20.00 -18.46 2.76
CA ALA A 132 20.82 -17.89 1.68
C ALA A 132 20.00 -17.41 0.45
N LEU A 133 18.77 -17.90 0.28
CA LEU A 133 17.88 -17.50 -0.83
C LEU A 133 16.86 -16.41 -0.42
N HIS A 134 16.70 -16.13 0.87
CA HIS A 134 15.74 -15.09 1.34
C HIS A 134 15.95 -13.73 0.68
N PRO A 135 17.17 -13.17 0.58
CA PRO A 135 17.37 -11.88 -0.09
C PRO A 135 16.95 -11.91 -1.56
N LYS A 136 17.13 -13.05 -2.24
CA LYS A 136 16.79 -13.17 -3.67
C LYS A 136 15.28 -13.22 -3.90
N ILE A 137 14.55 -14.00 -3.08
CA ILE A 137 13.09 -14.11 -3.23
C ILE A 137 12.40 -12.82 -2.80
N PHE A 138 12.85 -12.14 -1.74
CA PHE A 138 12.32 -10.84 -1.36
C PHE A 138 12.65 -9.76 -2.39
N GLY A 139 13.83 -9.83 -3.03
CA GLY A 139 14.16 -8.99 -4.18
C GLY A 139 13.22 -9.23 -5.36
N ALA A 140 12.85 -10.49 -5.63
CA ALA A 140 11.86 -10.83 -6.66
C ALA A 140 10.46 -10.33 -6.30
N PHE A 141 10.05 -10.37 -5.02
CA PHE A 141 8.79 -9.78 -4.54
C PHE A 141 8.77 -8.27 -4.74
N ALA A 142 9.87 -7.58 -4.44
CA ALA A 142 9.99 -6.14 -4.70
C ALA A 142 9.88 -5.83 -6.21
N ALA A 143 10.57 -6.61 -7.07
CA ALA A 143 10.48 -6.48 -8.52
C ALA A 143 9.07 -6.76 -9.06
N ALA A 144 8.30 -7.65 -8.40
CA ALA A 144 6.92 -7.94 -8.74
C ALA A 144 5.95 -6.75 -8.50
N TRP A 145 6.36 -5.71 -7.80
CA TRP A 145 5.65 -4.43 -7.72
C TRP A 145 6.04 -3.45 -8.83
N VAL A 146 7.30 -3.48 -9.28
CA VAL A 146 7.82 -2.51 -10.26
C VAL A 146 7.13 -2.68 -11.62
N LEU A 147 7.04 -3.90 -12.13
CA LEU A 147 6.43 -4.10 -13.45
C LEU A 147 4.94 -3.71 -13.49
N PRO A 148 4.07 -4.13 -12.54
CA PRO A 148 2.70 -3.65 -12.47
C PRO A 148 2.58 -2.13 -12.35
N SER A 149 3.48 -1.47 -11.62
CA SER A 149 3.42 -0.01 -11.47
C SER A 149 3.70 0.74 -12.78
N MET A 150 4.45 0.11 -13.70
CA MET A 150 4.74 0.71 -15.01
C MET A 150 3.65 0.43 -16.05
N ILE A 151 3.11 -0.79 -16.07
CA ILE A 151 2.18 -1.21 -17.13
C ILE A 151 0.73 -1.31 -16.65
N GLY A 152 0.51 -1.51 -15.35
CA GLY A 152 -0.83 -1.73 -14.77
C GLY A 152 -1.81 -0.60 -15.06
N PRO A 153 -1.49 0.65 -14.70
CA PRO A 153 -2.37 1.77 -14.93
C PRO A 153 -2.81 1.96 -16.40
N PRO A 154 -1.90 2.04 -17.39
CA PRO A 154 -2.31 2.20 -18.79
C PRO A 154 -3.05 0.99 -19.34
N VAL A 155 -2.67 -0.24 -18.95
CA VAL A 155 -3.36 -1.47 -19.40
C VAL A 155 -4.77 -1.53 -18.81
N ALA A 156 -4.94 -1.23 -17.52
CA ALA A 156 -6.25 -1.20 -16.90
C ALA A 156 -7.15 -0.12 -17.50
N GLY A 157 -6.60 1.07 -17.76
CA GLY A 157 -7.30 2.14 -18.45
C GLY A 157 -7.74 1.74 -19.85
N LEU A 158 -6.84 1.10 -20.62
CA LEU A 158 -7.18 0.61 -21.96
C LEU A 158 -8.29 -0.45 -21.92
N VAL A 159 -8.23 -1.41 -20.99
CA VAL A 159 -9.29 -2.42 -20.82
C VAL A 159 -10.61 -1.77 -20.44
N ALA A 160 -10.60 -0.81 -19.54
CA ALA A 160 -11.79 -0.09 -19.13
C ALA A 160 -12.40 0.72 -20.29
N ASP A 161 -11.58 1.43 -21.07
CA ASP A 161 -12.04 2.30 -22.14
C ASP A 161 -12.48 1.52 -23.41
N THR A 162 -11.94 0.29 -23.65
CA THR A 162 -12.22 -0.48 -24.88
C THR A 162 -13.16 -1.66 -24.71
N ILE A 163 -13.19 -2.26 -23.52
CA ILE A 163 -13.98 -3.45 -23.22
C ILE A 163 -14.99 -3.15 -22.10
N SER A 164 -14.50 -3.12 -20.85
CA SER A 164 -15.24 -2.76 -19.63
C SER A 164 -14.32 -2.84 -18.43
N TRP A 165 -14.50 -1.95 -17.45
CA TRP A 165 -13.77 -1.97 -16.18
C TRP A 165 -14.01 -3.25 -15.36
N HIS A 166 -15.13 -3.94 -15.53
CA HIS A 166 -15.44 -5.20 -14.85
C HIS A 166 -14.34 -6.25 -15.08
N TRP A 167 -13.77 -6.29 -16.28
CA TRP A 167 -12.72 -7.24 -16.64
C TRP A 167 -11.38 -6.99 -15.97
N VAL A 168 -11.14 -5.80 -15.47
CA VAL A 168 -9.95 -5.52 -14.65
C VAL A 168 -9.97 -6.36 -13.37
N PHE A 169 -11.14 -6.54 -12.77
CA PHE A 169 -11.31 -7.37 -11.56
C PHE A 169 -11.46 -8.85 -11.90
N LEU A 170 -12.36 -9.20 -12.80
CA LEU A 170 -12.65 -10.59 -13.16
C LEU A 170 -11.44 -11.27 -13.81
N GLY A 171 -10.71 -10.56 -14.69
CA GLY A 171 -9.50 -11.06 -15.33
C GLY A 171 -8.39 -11.35 -14.31
N VAL A 172 -8.17 -10.43 -13.37
CA VAL A 172 -7.23 -10.66 -12.25
C VAL A 172 -7.69 -11.84 -11.41
N GLY A 173 -8.98 -11.99 -11.15
CA GLY A 173 -9.55 -13.12 -10.41
C GLY A 173 -9.18 -14.48 -11.04
N VAL A 174 -9.33 -14.61 -12.36
CA VAL A 174 -8.91 -15.81 -13.10
C VAL A 174 -7.42 -16.06 -12.95
N LEU A 175 -6.59 -15.02 -13.08
CA LEU A 175 -5.14 -15.15 -12.96
C LEU A 175 -4.70 -15.51 -11.54
N VAL A 176 -5.40 -15.01 -10.50
CA VAL A 176 -5.15 -15.39 -9.10
C VAL A 176 -5.48 -16.87 -8.86
N VAL A 177 -6.55 -17.40 -9.45
CA VAL A 177 -6.88 -18.84 -9.38
C VAL A 177 -5.76 -19.67 -10.02
N LEU A 178 -5.23 -19.25 -11.17
CA LEU A 178 -4.09 -19.91 -11.82
C LEU A 178 -2.81 -19.83 -10.95
N ALA A 179 -2.52 -18.67 -10.38
CA ALA A 179 -1.38 -18.50 -9.46
C ALA A 179 -1.53 -19.38 -8.20
N ALA A 180 -2.75 -19.53 -7.67
CA ALA A 180 -3.05 -20.42 -6.56
C ALA A 180 -2.80 -21.89 -6.91
N ALA A 181 -3.05 -22.31 -8.16
CA ALA A 181 -2.72 -23.65 -8.62
C ALA A 181 -1.20 -23.91 -8.63
N PHE A 182 -0.39 -22.93 -9.00
CA PHE A 182 1.07 -23.05 -8.94
C PHE A 182 1.62 -23.15 -7.53
N ILE A 183 1.03 -22.48 -6.55
CA ILE A 183 1.50 -22.55 -5.15
C ILE A 183 0.93 -23.76 -4.39
N ALA A 184 -0.06 -24.46 -4.93
CA ALA A 184 -0.72 -25.59 -4.27
C ALA A 184 0.24 -26.72 -3.82
N PRO A 185 1.30 -27.11 -4.57
CA PRO A 185 2.29 -28.09 -4.11
C PRO A 185 2.99 -27.66 -2.81
N ALA A 186 3.40 -26.38 -2.74
CA ALA A 186 4.02 -25.83 -1.54
C ALA A 186 3.07 -25.88 -0.32
N LEU A 187 1.80 -25.57 -0.53
CA LEU A 187 0.79 -25.64 0.53
C LEU A 187 0.60 -27.04 1.07
N ARG A 188 0.68 -28.07 0.20
CA ARG A 188 0.63 -29.49 0.61
C ARG A 188 1.86 -29.86 1.43
N GLN A 189 3.06 -29.48 1.00
CA GLN A 189 4.31 -29.71 1.73
C GLN A 189 4.27 -29.06 3.12
N LEU A 190 3.83 -27.81 3.23
CA LEU A 190 3.73 -27.08 4.48
C LEU A 190 2.71 -27.68 5.47
N ARG A 191 1.64 -28.34 4.97
CA ARG A 191 0.68 -29.04 5.83
C ARG A 191 1.27 -30.26 6.54
N GLY A 192 2.26 -30.91 5.92
CA GLY A 192 2.97 -32.06 6.49
C GLY A 192 4.07 -31.68 7.50
N MET A 193 4.46 -30.42 7.57
CA MET A 193 5.49 -29.97 8.50
C MET A 193 4.87 -29.70 9.89
N THR A 194 5.41 -30.32 10.92
CA THR A 194 5.05 -30.01 12.31
C THR A 194 5.43 -28.58 12.63
N THR A 195 4.47 -27.80 13.06
CA THR A 195 4.74 -26.45 13.56
C THR A 195 5.24 -26.57 14.99
N GLU A 196 6.49 -26.26 15.25
CA GLU A 196 6.93 -25.99 16.61
C GLU A 196 6.07 -24.82 17.12
N GLN A 197 5.14 -25.16 17.99
CA GLN A 197 4.31 -24.14 18.62
C GLN A 197 5.23 -23.32 19.51
N HIS A 198 5.46 -22.06 19.17
CA HIS A 198 6.03 -21.10 20.11
C HIS A 198 4.92 -20.73 21.11
N PRO A 199 5.01 -21.23 22.36
CA PRO A 199 3.94 -21.02 23.36
C PRO A 199 3.67 -19.52 23.64
N ASP A 200 4.66 -18.68 23.35
CA ASP A 200 4.62 -17.24 23.59
C ASP A 200 4.04 -16.40 22.44
N ALA A 201 3.66 -17.02 21.32
CA ALA A 201 3.01 -16.33 20.21
C ALA A 201 1.55 -15.95 20.58
N ARG A 202 1.42 -15.02 21.51
CA ARG A 202 0.12 -14.43 21.86
C ARG A 202 -0.29 -13.45 20.77
N ILE A 203 -1.38 -13.74 20.04
CA ILE A 203 -2.00 -12.72 19.16
C ILE A 203 -2.43 -11.51 19.99
N GLY A 204 -2.64 -11.67 21.28
CA GLY A 204 -3.10 -10.63 22.19
C GLY A 204 -4.37 -9.96 21.66
N PHE A 205 -4.56 -8.68 21.99
CA PHE A 205 -5.65 -7.85 21.48
C PHE A 205 -5.32 -7.14 20.14
N THR A 206 -4.19 -7.46 19.50
CA THR A 206 -3.72 -6.80 18.26
C THR A 206 -4.74 -6.85 17.11
N PRO A 207 -5.45 -7.98 16.84
CA PRO A 207 -6.51 -8.00 15.83
C PRO A 207 -7.70 -7.10 16.16
N VAL A 208 -8.06 -6.96 17.43
CA VAL A 208 -9.13 -6.06 17.87
C VAL A 208 -8.78 -4.62 17.57
N TRP A 209 -7.55 -4.22 17.86
CA TRP A 209 -7.07 -2.87 17.54
C TRP A 209 -7.03 -2.59 16.04
N ALA A 210 -6.68 -3.57 15.22
CA ALA A 210 -6.73 -3.46 13.76
C ALA A 210 -8.16 -3.24 13.26
N VAL A 211 -9.15 -3.97 13.81
CA VAL A 211 -10.57 -3.77 13.50
C VAL A 211 -11.05 -2.38 13.94
N ILE A 212 -10.66 -1.92 15.13
CA ILE A 212 -11.05 -0.60 15.65
C ILE A 212 -10.45 0.51 14.78
N VAL A 213 -9.19 0.40 14.33
CA VAL A 213 -8.60 1.35 13.36
C VAL A 213 -9.39 1.38 12.07
N ALA A 214 -9.70 0.21 11.50
CA ALA A 214 -10.46 0.11 10.27
C ALA A 214 -11.87 0.74 10.41
N ALA A 215 -12.56 0.46 11.52
CA ALA A 215 -13.85 1.08 11.83
C ALA A 215 -13.73 2.61 11.96
N GLY A 216 -12.67 3.10 12.59
CA GLY A 216 -12.36 4.54 12.67
C GLY A 216 -12.18 5.17 11.29
N VAL A 217 -11.37 4.54 10.40
CA VAL A 217 -11.14 5.04 9.03
C VAL A 217 -12.46 5.10 8.25
N ILE A 218 -13.28 4.05 8.30
CA ILE A 218 -14.59 4.03 7.66
C ILE A 218 -15.51 5.08 8.28
N GLY A 219 -15.42 5.26 9.61
CA GLY A 219 -16.20 6.23 10.35
C GLY A 219 -16.00 7.68 9.93
N VAL A 220 -14.82 8.03 9.39
CA VAL A 220 -14.56 9.37 8.83
C VAL A 220 -15.51 9.70 7.68
N SER A 221 -15.89 8.70 6.88
CA SER A 221 -16.77 8.88 5.73
C SER A 221 -18.21 9.29 6.09
N PHE A 222 -18.62 9.16 7.36
CA PHE A 222 -19.95 9.62 7.80
C PHE A 222 -20.02 11.14 8.05
N GLY A 223 -18.88 11.84 8.08
CA GLY A 223 -18.86 13.31 8.22
C GLY A 223 -19.30 13.83 9.59
N GLY A 224 -19.51 15.15 9.68
CA GLY A 224 -20.03 15.80 10.86
C GLY A 224 -19.22 15.55 12.15
N PHE A 225 -19.92 15.45 13.29
CA PHE A 225 -19.30 15.19 14.60
C PHE A 225 -18.59 13.83 14.67
N PHE A 226 -19.04 12.84 13.90
CA PHE A 226 -18.44 11.51 13.85
C PHE A 226 -16.98 11.53 13.39
N VAL A 227 -16.54 12.51 12.62
CA VAL A 227 -15.14 12.67 12.17
C VAL A 227 -14.19 12.81 13.35
N VAL A 228 -14.57 13.63 14.34
CA VAL A 228 -13.74 13.85 15.55
C VAL A 228 -13.60 12.56 16.35
N ILE A 229 -14.72 11.84 16.53
CA ILE A 229 -14.75 10.55 17.24
C ILE A 229 -13.91 9.53 16.47
N ALA A 230 -14.12 9.41 15.15
CA ALA A 230 -13.40 8.49 14.28
C ALA A 230 -11.89 8.74 14.31
N PHE A 231 -11.47 9.99 14.25
CA PHE A 231 -10.06 10.36 14.34
C PHE A 231 -9.45 10.03 15.69
N ALA A 232 -10.16 10.31 16.78
CA ALA A 232 -9.73 9.92 18.12
C ALA A 232 -9.58 8.38 18.24
N ILE A 233 -10.53 7.63 17.71
CA ILE A 233 -10.49 6.16 17.65
C ILE A 233 -9.25 5.70 16.88
N ILE A 234 -8.97 6.25 15.69
CA ILE A 234 -7.78 5.91 14.90
C ILE A 234 -6.51 6.15 15.71
N LEU A 235 -6.36 7.33 16.34
CA LEU A 235 -5.18 7.67 17.13
C LEU A 235 -4.99 6.77 18.35
N ILE A 236 -6.05 6.40 19.04
CA ILE A 236 -6.01 5.54 20.22
C ILE A 236 -5.68 4.10 19.80
N ALA A 237 -6.39 3.59 18.80
CA ALA A 237 -6.27 2.19 18.37
C ALA A 237 -5.00 1.91 17.56
N ALA A 238 -4.39 2.91 16.92
CA ALA A 238 -3.11 2.76 16.25
C ALA A 238 -1.92 2.65 17.24
N ARG A 239 -2.05 3.15 18.48
CA ARG A 239 -0.95 3.11 19.47
C ARG A 239 -0.39 1.71 19.74
N PRO A 240 -1.21 0.68 20.00
CA PRO A 240 -0.71 -0.67 20.24
C PRO A 240 -0.21 -1.36 18.96
N LEU A 241 -0.53 -0.85 17.77
CA LEU A 241 -0.06 -1.37 16.48
C LEU A 241 1.29 -0.78 16.05
N LEU A 242 1.73 0.32 16.69
CA LEU A 242 2.93 1.07 16.35
C LEU A 242 3.95 1.04 17.51
N PRO A 243 5.26 1.24 17.25
CA PRO A 243 6.26 1.31 18.29
C PRO A 243 5.95 2.41 19.32
N PRO A 244 6.26 2.18 20.60
CA PRO A 244 6.01 3.18 21.64
C PRO A 244 6.69 4.53 21.35
N GLY A 245 5.92 5.62 21.41
CA GLY A 245 6.42 6.97 21.15
C GLY A 245 6.27 7.44 19.69
N THR A 246 5.72 6.62 18.78
CA THR A 246 5.49 7.00 17.36
C THR A 246 4.62 8.26 17.26
N LEU A 247 3.46 8.30 17.91
CA LEU A 247 2.58 9.48 17.90
C LEU A 247 3.15 10.68 18.67
N ARG A 248 4.20 10.48 19.49
CA ARG A 248 4.92 11.57 20.18
C ARG A 248 6.17 12.02 19.43
N VAL A 249 6.37 11.53 18.22
CA VAL A 249 7.51 11.86 17.33
C VAL A 249 8.85 11.68 18.05
N ARG A 250 9.01 10.61 18.86
CA ARG A 250 10.27 10.33 19.55
C ARG A 250 11.34 9.97 18.51
N ARG A 251 12.59 10.43 18.73
CA ARG A 251 13.73 10.20 17.83
C ARG A 251 14.02 8.71 17.62
N GLY A 252 14.55 8.36 16.46
CA GLY A 252 14.93 6.99 16.07
C GLY A 252 13.75 6.20 15.46
N LEU A 253 13.59 4.94 15.82
CA LEU A 253 12.59 4.04 15.29
C LEU A 253 11.16 4.63 15.27
N PRO A 254 10.64 5.27 16.33
CA PRO A 254 9.28 5.81 16.32
C PRO A 254 9.06 6.88 15.25
N SER A 255 10.01 7.83 15.10
CA SER A 255 9.92 8.85 14.05
C SER A 255 10.11 8.28 12.67
N THR A 256 10.93 7.23 12.50
CA THR A 256 11.15 6.57 11.21
C THR A 256 9.86 5.88 10.74
N VAL A 257 9.14 5.22 11.65
CA VAL A 257 7.85 4.59 11.36
C VAL A 257 6.77 5.65 11.08
N LEU A 258 6.71 6.72 11.89
CA LEU A 258 5.75 7.82 11.64
C LEU A 258 5.99 8.49 10.29
N LEU A 259 7.26 8.74 9.94
CA LEU A 259 7.63 9.33 8.66
C LEU A 259 7.15 8.48 7.49
N ARG A 260 7.26 7.16 7.60
CA ARG A 260 6.78 6.24 6.58
C ARG A 260 5.28 6.39 6.36
N GLY A 261 4.48 6.40 7.43
CA GLY A 261 3.03 6.61 7.35
C GLY A 261 2.66 8.01 6.82
N ALA A 262 3.42 9.05 7.18
CA ALA A 262 3.20 10.40 6.67
C ALA A 262 3.50 10.50 5.17
N PHE A 263 4.54 9.83 4.68
CA PHE A 263 4.83 9.72 3.25
C PHE A 263 3.74 8.97 2.51
N ALA A 264 3.28 7.84 3.05
CA ALA A 264 2.16 7.09 2.49
C ALA A 264 0.88 7.95 2.45
N ALA A 265 0.60 8.69 3.51
CA ALA A 265 -0.54 9.60 3.59
C ALA A 265 -0.51 10.68 2.49
N ALA A 266 0.64 11.35 2.31
CA ALA A 266 0.79 12.40 1.31
C ALA A 266 0.75 11.85 -0.11
N PHE A 267 1.49 10.77 -0.38
CA PHE A 267 1.62 10.21 -1.72
C PHE A 267 0.33 9.50 -2.17
N PHE A 268 -0.14 8.49 -1.42
CA PHE A 268 -1.33 7.72 -1.80
C PHE A 268 -2.61 8.56 -1.73
N GLY A 269 -2.69 9.52 -0.78
CA GLY A 269 -3.78 10.49 -0.75
C GLY A 269 -3.85 11.34 -2.01
N THR A 270 -2.70 11.72 -2.58
CA THR A 270 -2.63 12.46 -3.85
C THR A 270 -2.89 11.54 -5.05
N GLU A 271 -2.30 10.34 -5.05
CA GLU A 271 -2.41 9.35 -6.12
C GLU A 271 -3.87 9.02 -6.47
N VAL A 272 -4.71 8.89 -5.46
CA VAL A 272 -6.13 8.56 -5.62
C VAL A 272 -6.88 9.67 -6.37
N TYR A 273 -6.57 10.94 -6.12
CA TYR A 273 -7.28 12.06 -6.74
C TYR A 273 -6.67 12.53 -8.05
N LEU A 274 -5.43 12.16 -8.36
CA LEU A 274 -4.77 12.61 -9.59
C LEU A 274 -5.48 12.11 -10.87
N PRO A 275 -5.78 10.82 -11.07
CA PRO A 275 -6.51 10.39 -12.25
C PRO A 275 -7.94 10.92 -12.28
N TYR A 276 -8.56 11.12 -11.12
CA TYR A 276 -9.90 11.73 -11.08
C TYR A 276 -9.87 13.18 -11.55
N LEU A 277 -8.91 13.98 -11.09
CA LEU A 277 -8.68 15.35 -11.58
C LEU A 277 -8.46 15.37 -13.09
N LEU A 278 -7.61 14.48 -13.60
CA LEU A 278 -7.28 14.41 -15.02
C LEU A 278 -8.46 14.00 -15.89
N HIS A 279 -9.29 13.08 -15.41
CA HIS A 279 -10.50 12.66 -16.11
C HIS A 279 -11.59 13.73 -16.07
N ASP A 280 -11.91 14.26 -14.89
CA ASP A 280 -13.03 15.17 -14.66
C ASP A 280 -12.77 16.58 -15.20
N ARG A 281 -11.60 17.16 -14.94
CA ARG A 281 -11.27 18.55 -15.30
C ARG A 281 -10.65 18.71 -16.68
N TYR A 282 -9.95 17.68 -17.17
CA TYR A 282 -9.25 17.75 -18.46
C TYR A 282 -9.83 16.80 -19.52
N GLY A 283 -10.82 15.98 -19.18
CA GLY A 283 -11.46 15.05 -20.11
C GLY A 283 -10.53 13.96 -20.65
N LEU A 284 -9.44 13.65 -19.92
CA LEU A 284 -8.50 12.63 -20.37
C LEU A 284 -9.11 11.22 -20.23
N PRO A 285 -8.94 10.34 -21.24
CA PRO A 285 -9.34 8.95 -21.13
C PRO A 285 -8.51 8.22 -20.05
N SER A 286 -9.05 7.13 -19.49
CA SER A 286 -8.44 6.42 -18.37
C SER A 286 -7.01 5.95 -18.67
N TRP A 287 -6.73 5.48 -19.90
CA TRP A 287 -5.38 5.07 -20.28
C TRP A 287 -4.35 6.21 -20.23
N ALA A 288 -4.77 7.43 -20.59
CA ALA A 288 -3.88 8.61 -20.58
C ALA A 288 -3.59 9.07 -19.14
N ALA A 289 -4.61 9.08 -18.27
CA ALA A 289 -4.42 9.30 -16.84
C ALA A 289 -3.50 8.24 -16.23
N GLY A 290 -3.65 6.97 -16.64
CA GLY A 290 -2.77 5.86 -16.27
C GLY A 290 -1.30 6.05 -16.68
N LEU A 291 -1.04 6.62 -17.87
CA LEU A 291 0.32 6.96 -18.30
C LEU A 291 0.97 8.00 -17.38
N ILE A 292 0.21 8.97 -16.88
CA ILE A 292 0.74 9.97 -15.92
C ILE A 292 1.09 9.28 -14.59
N LEU A 293 0.27 8.33 -14.12
CA LEU A 293 0.63 7.54 -12.93
C LEU A 293 1.91 6.72 -13.16
N THR A 294 2.10 6.17 -14.36
CA THR A 294 3.33 5.45 -14.74
C THR A 294 4.59 6.33 -14.61
N VAL A 295 4.50 7.63 -14.91
CA VAL A 295 5.62 8.57 -14.72
C VAL A 295 6.10 8.57 -13.26
N GLY A 296 5.18 8.57 -12.30
CA GLY A 296 5.50 8.46 -10.87
C GLY A 296 6.16 7.13 -10.51
N ALA A 297 5.67 6.03 -11.09
CA ALA A 297 6.24 4.70 -10.85
C ALA A 297 7.68 4.58 -11.38
N VAL A 298 7.92 5.07 -12.61
CA VAL A 298 9.27 5.11 -13.21
C VAL A 298 10.20 5.97 -12.39
N SER A 299 9.76 7.15 -11.96
CA SER A 299 10.58 8.04 -11.14
C SER A 299 10.84 7.48 -9.75
N TRP A 300 9.91 6.71 -9.17
CA TRP A 300 10.14 5.96 -7.92
C TRP A 300 11.25 4.93 -8.10
N ALA A 301 11.21 4.14 -9.17
CA ALA A 301 12.26 3.17 -9.48
C ALA A 301 13.63 3.85 -9.70
N LEU A 302 13.67 4.97 -10.44
CA LEU A 302 14.87 5.77 -10.65
C LEU A 302 15.41 6.34 -9.33
N GLY A 303 14.55 6.90 -8.47
CA GLY A 303 14.94 7.42 -7.16
C GLY A 303 15.54 6.33 -6.26
N SER A 304 14.95 5.12 -6.27
CA SER A 304 15.46 3.96 -5.54
C SER A 304 16.82 3.50 -6.07
N GLU A 305 17.02 3.51 -7.38
CA GLU A 305 18.30 3.16 -8.01
C GLU A 305 19.38 4.20 -7.70
N ILE A 306 19.06 5.51 -7.82
CA ILE A 306 19.96 6.59 -7.45
C ILE A 306 20.38 6.43 -5.98
N GLN A 307 19.41 6.21 -5.08
CA GLN A 307 19.67 6.00 -3.66
C GLN A 307 20.61 4.80 -3.42
N SER A 308 20.37 3.70 -4.14
CA SER A 308 21.19 2.47 -4.06
C SER A 308 22.64 2.73 -4.49
N ARG A 309 22.85 3.47 -5.60
CA ARG A 309 24.19 3.80 -6.13
C ARG A 309 24.92 4.84 -5.29
N MET A 310 24.19 5.75 -4.67
CA MET A 310 24.80 6.76 -3.77
C MET A 310 25.34 6.11 -2.48
N GLY A 311 24.78 4.96 -2.07
CA GLY A 311 25.30 4.14 -0.98
C GLY A 311 25.63 4.94 0.28
N GLU A 312 26.87 4.81 0.75
CA GLU A 312 27.38 5.52 1.95
C GLU A 312 27.81 6.97 1.68
N ARG A 313 27.86 7.42 0.41
CA ARG A 313 28.25 8.79 0.06
C ARG A 313 27.31 9.85 0.61
N MET A 314 26.03 9.49 0.83
CA MET A 314 25.06 10.36 1.49
C MET A 314 24.57 9.71 2.80
N SER A 315 24.55 10.51 3.86
CA SER A 315 23.98 10.05 5.13
C SER A 315 22.50 9.71 4.99
N HIS A 316 22.01 8.77 5.80
CA HIS A 316 20.58 8.43 5.84
C HIS A 316 19.71 9.67 6.06
N ASP A 317 20.14 10.58 6.96
CA ASP A 317 19.43 11.81 7.30
C ASP A 317 19.29 12.74 6.10
N SER A 318 20.37 12.96 5.35
CA SER A 318 20.39 13.86 4.18
C SER A 318 19.49 13.32 3.08
N THR A 319 19.56 12.01 2.80
CA THR A 319 18.71 11.37 1.78
C THR A 319 17.23 11.49 2.14
N VAL A 320 16.88 11.27 3.40
CA VAL A 320 15.49 11.37 3.87
C VAL A 320 14.96 12.80 3.78
N ARG A 321 15.78 13.81 4.13
CA ARG A 321 15.39 15.23 4.06
C ARG A 321 15.23 15.70 2.61
N ILE A 322 16.15 15.33 1.72
CA ILE A 322 16.05 15.65 0.29
C ILE A 322 14.81 15.01 -0.30
N GLY A 323 14.60 13.72 -0.04
CA GLY A 323 13.42 13.03 -0.55
C GLY A 323 12.10 13.60 0.00
N ALA A 324 12.09 14.07 1.27
CA ALA A 324 10.93 14.78 1.83
C ALA A 324 10.66 16.11 1.08
N ALA A 325 11.69 16.89 0.80
CA ALA A 325 11.54 18.13 0.04
C ALA A 325 11.07 17.87 -1.40
N VAL A 326 11.60 16.82 -2.05
CA VAL A 326 11.20 16.42 -3.40
C VAL A 326 9.75 15.92 -3.43
N LEU A 327 9.30 15.17 -2.41
CA LEU A 327 7.90 14.76 -2.27
C LEU A 327 6.97 15.97 -2.11
N VAL A 328 7.35 16.93 -1.24
CA VAL A 328 6.58 18.18 -1.04
C VAL A 328 6.44 18.93 -2.37
N LEU A 329 7.53 19.09 -3.11
CA LEU A 329 7.50 19.73 -4.43
C LEU A 329 6.52 19.02 -5.37
N GLY A 330 6.59 17.69 -5.44
CA GLY A 330 5.73 16.90 -6.31
C GLY A 330 4.25 17.00 -5.96
N VAL A 331 3.91 16.84 -4.66
CA VAL A 331 2.52 16.92 -4.18
C VAL A 331 1.99 18.35 -4.28
N ALA A 332 2.77 19.36 -3.93
CA ALA A 332 2.37 20.77 -4.05
C ALA A 332 2.11 21.17 -5.51
N THR A 333 2.87 20.61 -6.46
CA THR A 333 2.62 20.83 -7.89
C THR A 333 1.24 20.32 -8.31
N GLN A 334 0.72 19.22 -7.74
CA GLN A 334 -0.63 18.75 -8.02
C GLN A 334 -1.68 19.74 -7.52
N LEU A 335 -1.48 20.28 -6.29
CA LEU A 335 -2.35 21.32 -5.75
C LEU A 335 -2.37 22.57 -6.64
N VAL A 336 -1.20 23.05 -7.05
CA VAL A 336 -1.06 24.22 -7.93
C VAL A 336 -1.69 23.94 -9.29
N THR A 337 -1.54 22.74 -9.84
CA THR A 337 -2.18 22.33 -11.10
C THR A 337 -3.71 22.34 -10.98
N ALA A 338 -4.25 21.82 -9.89
CA ALA A 338 -5.70 21.80 -9.66
C ALA A 338 -6.27 23.22 -9.47
N PHE A 339 -5.53 24.10 -8.78
CA PHE A 339 -5.97 25.45 -8.46
C PHE A 339 -5.92 26.39 -9.68
N PHE A 340 -4.83 26.36 -10.43
CA PHE A 340 -4.63 27.26 -11.60
C PHE A 340 -5.02 26.61 -12.94
N MET A 341 -5.49 25.38 -12.94
CA MET A 341 -5.83 24.61 -14.13
C MET A 341 -4.67 24.53 -15.15
N PHE A 342 -3.46 24.30 -14.64
CA PHE A 342 -2.28 24.13 -15.50
C PHE A 342 -2.39 22.85 -16.35
N SER A 343 -1.61 22.82 -17.44
CA SER A 343 -1.59 21.68 -18.36
C SER A 343 -1.35 20.34 -17.61
N PRO A 344 -1.96 19.23 -18.07
CA PRO A 344 -1.67 17.88 -17.56
C PRO A 344 -0.18 17.49 -17.57
N ILE A 345 0.64 18.14 -18.41
CA ILE A 345 2.09 17.96 -18.43
C ILE A 345 2.72 18.46 -17.12
N VAL A 346 2.20 19.53 -16.52
CA VAL A 346 2.64 20.03 -15.21
C VAL A 346 2.31 19.02 -14.13
N ALA A 347 1.13 18.39 -14.19
CA ALA A 347 0.75 17.31 -13.30
C ALA A 347 1.72 16.12 -13.44
N ALA A 348 2.05 15.70 -14.66
CA ALA A 348 3.02 14.63 -14.91
C ALA A 348 4.40 14.97 -14.36
N ALA A 349 4.88 16.19 -14.55
CA ALA A 349 6.16 16.66 -14.00
C ALA A 349 6.16 16.66 -12.46
N GLY A 350 5.08 17.16 -11.84
CA GLY A 350 4.93 17.09 -10.38
C GLY A 350 4.89 15.65 -9.88
N TRP A 351 4.17 14.77 -10.58
CA TRP A 351 4.09 13.35 -10.21
C TRP A 351 5.43 12.64 -10.36
N PHE A 352 6.26 13.04 -11.32
CA PHE A 352 7.65 12.59 -11.40
C PHE A 352 8.44 12.94 -10.13
N PHE A 353 8.34 14.15 -9.62
CA PHE A 353 9.01 14.52 -8.36
C PHE A 353 8.43 13.78 -7.17
N ALA A 354 7.13 13.60 -7.08
CA ALA A 354 6.50 12.85 -6.00
C ALA A 354 7.02 11.40 -5.94
N GLY A 355 7.06 10.71 -7.08
CA GLY A 355 7.60 9.35 -7.19
C GLY A 355 9.09 9.29 -6.86
N ALA A 356 9.90 10.23 -7.38
CA ALA A 356 11.32 10.29 -7.07
C ALA A 356 11.59 10.49 -5.56
N GLY A 357 10.81 11.34 -4.88
CA GLY A 357 10.87 11.52 -3.43
C GLY A 357 10.61 10.23 -2.67
N MET A 358 9.58 9.47 -3.07
CA MET A 358 9.28 8.15 -2.51
C MET A 358 10.44 7.16 -2.73
N GLY A 359 10.97 7.11 -3.96
CA GLY A 359 12.08 6.23 -4.31
C GLY A 359 13.35 6.49 -3.52
N LEU A 360 13.66 7.74 -3.23
CA LEU A 360 14.80 8.10 -2.39
C LEU A 360 14.63 7.66 -0.94
N VAL A 361 13.42 7.76 -0.39
CA VAL A 361 13.18 7.63 1.06
C VAL A 361 12.79 6.22 1.48
N TYR A 362 11.94 5.50 0.74
CA TYR A 362 11.38 4.22 1.19
C TYR A 362 12.45 3.15 1.48
N PRO A 363 13.47 2.93 0.62
CA PRO A 363 14.53 1.99 0.93
C PRO A 363 15.34 2.41 2.16
N ARG A 364 15.59 3.72 2.33
CA ARG A 364 16.32 4.25 3.49
C ARG A 364 15.55 4.08 4.79
N ILE A 365 14.26 4.33 4.81
CA ILE A 365 13.40 4.06 5.97
C ILE A 365 13.46 2.58 6.33
N SER A 366 13.35 1.69 5.35
CA SER A 366 13.43 0.24 5.59
C SER A 366 14.77 -0.16 6.21
N THR A 367 15.88 0.36 5.70
CA THR A 367 17.22 0.13 6.26
C THR A 367 17.33 0.68 7.69
N LEU A 368 16.81 1.89 7.96
CA LEU A 368 16.83 2.48 9.30
C LEU A 368 15.99 1.65 10.29
N VAL A 369 14.80 1.22 9.92
CA VAL A 369 13.96 0.38 10.78
C VAL A 369 14.68 -0.92 11.13
N LEU A 370 15.33 -1.56 10.15
CA LEU A 370 16.11 -2.77 10.39
C LEU A 370 17.33 -2.51 11.28
N SER A 371 18.02 -1.38 11.13
CA SER A 371 19.16 -1.02 11.98
C SER A 371 18.78 -0.75 13.44
N TYR A 372 17.54 -0.36 13.70
CA TYR A 372 17.00 -0.20 15.05
C TYR A 372 16.39 -1.50 15.60
N SER A 373 16.38 -2.57 14.82
CA SER A 373 15.76 -3.83 15.17
C SER A 373 16.78 -4.83 15.73
N THR A 374 16.31 -5.68 16.63
CA THR A 374 17.01 -6.88 17.10
C THR A 374 16.43 -8.11 16.43
N GLU A 375 17.11 -9.25 16.46
CA GLU A 375 16.57 -10.52 15.92
C GLU A 375 15.19 -10.86 16.48
N ARG A 376 14.91 -10.50 17.75
CA ARG A 376 13.63 -10.76 18.41
C ARG A 376 12.47 -9.88 17.92
N ASN A 377 12.73 -8.65 17.47
CA ASN A 377 11.68 -7.71 17.10
C ASN A 377 11.68 -7.30 15.61
N GLN A 378 12.61 -7.85 14.81
CA GLN A 378 12.74 -7.52 13.39
C GLN A 378 11.46 -7.84 12.60
N GLY A 379 10.80 -8.97 12.88
CA GLY A 379 9.54 -9.33 12.24
C GLY A 379 8.42 -8.35 12.58
N PHE A 380 8.28 -7.98 13.86
CA PHE A 380 7.31 -6.97 14.30
C PHE A 380 7.57 -5.62 13.62
N ASN A 381 8.81 -5.13 13.64
CA ASN A 381 9.17 -3.84 13.08
C ASN A 381 9.00 -3.81 11.55
N SER A 382 9.18 -4.94 10.86
CA SER A 382 8.89 -5.06 9.43
C SER A 382 7.38 -5.00 9.13
N ALA A 383 6.56 -5.67 9.94
CA ALA A 383 5.10 -5.60 9.82
C ALA A 383 4.56 -4.19 10.12
N VAL A 384 5.15 -3.52 11.11
CA VAL A 384 4.79 -2.15 11.49
C VAL A 384 4.99 -1.15 10.35
N MET A 385 5.96 -1.35 9.46
CA MET A 385 6.12 -0.50 8.28
C MET A 385 4.87 -0.54 7.39
N SER A 386 4.38 -1.73 7.07
CA SER A 386 3.15 -1.90 6.27
C SER A 386 1.90 -1.40 6.99
N ILE A 387 1.81 -1.61 8.30
CA ILE A 387 0.72 -1.06 9.11
C ILE A 387 0.74 0.48 9.07
N SER A 388 1.91 1.08 9.20
CA SER A 388 2.06 2.54 9.14
C SER A 388 1.68 3.10 7.77
N ASP A 389 2.09 2.44 6.67
CA ASP A 389 1.68 2.79 5.31
C ASP A 389 0.15 2.75 5.17
N ASN A 390 -0.47 1.67 5.60
CA ASN A 390 -1.92 1.49 5.46
C ASN A 390 -2.73 2.43 6.36
N VAL A 391 -2.31 2.64 7.61
CA VAL A 391 -2.97 3.59 8.54
C VAL A 391 -2.85 5.01 8.00
N GLY A 392 -1.65 5.42 7.59
CA GLY A 392 -1.40 6.75 7.03
C GLY A 392 -2.20 6.99 5.75
N GLY A 393 -2.06 6.09 4.78
CA GLY A 393 -2.76 6.18 3.49
C GLY A 393 -4.28 6.15 3.65
N ALA A 394 -4.82 5.16 4.38
CA ALA A 394 -6.27 5.03 4.59
C ALA A 394 -6.87 6.26 5.27
N THR A 395 -6.20 6.77 6.32
CA THR A 395 -6.66 7.96 7.04
C THR A 395 -6.64 9.19 6.13
N ALA A 396 -5.54 9.41 5.41
CA ALA A 396 -5.42 10.55 4.50
C ALA A 396 -6.47 10.52 3.38
N ILE A 397 -6.69 9.35 2.76
CA ILE A 397 -7.69 9.17 1.70
C ILE A 397 -9.11 9.41 2.24
N ALA A 398 -9.44 8.90 3.43
CA ALA A 398 -10.75 9.12 4.04
C ALA A 398 -11.01 10.61 4.32
N PHE A 399 -10.03 11.32 4.89
CA PHE A 399 -10.14 12.78 5.13
C PHE A 399 -10.14 13.58 3.83
N ALA A 400 -9.34 13.20 2.83
CA ALA A 400 -9.36 13.82 1.52
C ALA A 400 -10.73 13.68 0.85
N GLY A 401 -11.38 12.51 0.99
CA GLY A 401 -12.74 12.29 0.51
C GLY A 401 -13.78 13.16 1.21
N LEU A 402 -13.67 13.29 2.51
CA LEU A 402 -14.53 14.18 3.27
C LEU A 402 -14.40 15.64 2.81
N LEU A 403 -13.17 16.11 2.63
CA LEU A 403 -12.91 17.47 2.13
C LEU A 403 -13.39 17.63 0.70
N PHE A 404 -13.15 16.62 -0.16
CA PHE A 404 -13.60 16.62 -1.54
C PHE A 404 -15.12 16.81 -1.65
N THR A 405 -15.90 16.12 -0.83
CA THR A 405 -17.37 16.22 -0.83
C THR A 405 -17.88 17.47 -0.11
N ALA A 406 -17.17 17.96 0.91
CA ALA A 406 -17.58 19.13 1.67
C ALA A 406 -17.41 20.46 0.90
N PHE A 407 -16.43 20.54 -0.01
CA PHE A 407 -16.13 21.73 -0.80
C PHE A 407 -16.60 21.56 -2.26
N ALA A 408 -17.92 21.62 -2.47
CA ALA A 408 -18.51 21.50 -3.81
C ALA A 408 -17.93 22.57 -4.76
N GLY A 409 -17.36 22.12 -5.89
CA GLY A 409 -16.66 22.97 -6.87
C GLY A 409 -15.14 23.02 -6.71
N ASP A 410 -14.62 23.07 -5.49
CA ASP A 410 -13.18 23.11 -5.16
C ASP A 410 -12.67 21.85 -4.46
N GLY A 411 -13.40 20.74 -4.57
CA GLY A 411 -13.10 19.48 -3.88
C GLY A 411 -11.70 18.94 -4.17
N PHE A 412 -11.22 19.01 -5.41
CA PHE A 412 -9.85 18.61 -5.76
C PHE A 412 -8.81 19.47 -5.04
N VAL A 413 -9.02 20.78 -5.00
CA VAL A 413 -8.12 21.72 -4.30
C VAL A 413 -8.09 21.41 -2.82
N ALA A 414 -9.24 21.17 -2.20
CA ALA A 414 -9.34 20.85 -0.76
C ALA A 414 -8.65 19.52 -0.43
N ALA A 415 -8.86 18.46 -1.20
CA ALA A 415 -8.21 17.17 -1.02
C ALA A 415 -6.68 17.26 -1.21
N LEU A 416 -6.21 17.96 -2.26
CA LEU A 416 -4.79 18.14 -2.55
C LEU A 416 -4.10 19.11 -1.58
N CYS A 417 -4.83 20.06 -1.01
CA CYS A 417 -4.34 20.91 0.08
C CYS A 417 -4.02 20.06 1.33
N LEU A 418 -4.92 19.15 1.71
CA LEU A 418 -4.67 18.22 2.82
C LEU A 418 -3.39 17.41 2.60
N THR A 419 -3.26 16.77 1.42
CA THR A 419 -2.07 15.93 1.15
C THR A 419 -0.78 16.74 1.09
N THR A 420 -0.84 17.98 0.61
CA THR A 420 0.28 18.92 0.63
C THR A 420 0.67 19.29 2.08
N VAL A 421 -0.30 19.57 2.93
CA VAL A 421 -0.06 19.83 4.36
C VAL A 421 0.57 18.60 5.03
N LEU A 422 0.09 17.40 4.75
CA LEU A 422 0.66 16.15 5.27
C LEU A 422 2.11 15.95 4.81
N ALA A 423 2.42 16.27 3.55
CA ALA A 423 3.78 16.25 3.03
C ALA A 423 4.69 17.26 3.76
N LEU A 424 4.20 18.47 3.99
CA LEU A 424 4.92 19.51 4.75
C LEU A 424 5.15 19.08 6.20
N LEU A 425 4.17 18.47 6.87
CA LEU A 425 4.30 17.94 8.23
C LEU A 425 5.27 16.75 8.33
N ALA A 426 5.50 16.03 7.25
CA ALA A 426 6.53 14.99 7.21
C ALA A 426 7.96 15.55 7.27
N VAL A 427 8.19 16.79 6.79
CA VAL A 427 9.52 17.40 6.78
C VAL A 427 10.14 17.50 8.18
N PRO A 428 9.50 18.11 9.22
CA PRO A 428 10.08 18.14 10.56
C PRO A 428 10.29 16.75 11.17
N VAL A 429 9.48 15.75 10.81
CA VAL A 429 9.66 14.37 11.26
C VAL A 429 10.94 13.78 10.67
N ALA A 430 11.28 14.12 9.42
CA ALA A 430 12.51 13.69 8.76
C ALA A 430 13.79 14.10 9.51
N PHE A 431 13.77 15.17 10.31
CA PHE A 431 14.90 15.56 11.16
C PHE A 431 15.02 14.76 12.45
N ARG A 432 14.07 13.88 12.75
CA ARG A 432 14.02 13.07 13.98
C ARG A 432 14.27 11.58 13.77
N VAL A 433 14.52 11.16 12.52
CA VAL A 433 14.76 9.73 12.20
C VAL A 433 16.04 9.19 12.82
N ARG A 434 17.02 10.02 13.14
CA ARG A 434 18.25 9.64 13.82
C ARG A 434 18.00 9.48 15.32
N ALA A 435 18.49 8.37 15.90
CA ALA A 435 18.51 8.21 17.35
C ALA A 435 19.33 9.34 17.99
N SER A 436 18.89 9.83 19.17
CA SER A 436 19.76 10.71 19.96
C SER A 436 21.04 9.92 20.27
N ARG A 437 22.21 10.49 19.96
CA ARG A 437 23.45 9.99 20.56
C ARG A 437 23.23 10.11 22.09
N THR A 438 23.08 8.96 22.76
CA THR A 438 23.26 8.93 24.22
C THR A 438 24.67 9.43 24.46
N ALA A 439 24.77 10.60 25.06
CA ALA A 439 26.02 11.14 25.58
C ALA A 439 26.51 10.23 26.70
#